data_f769a34f540ab90d2c5e88018cf3dce0
#
_entry.id   f769a34f540ab90d2c5e88018cf3dce0
#
_cell.length_a   1.000
_cell.length_b   1.000
_cell.length_c   1.000
_cell.angle_alpha   90.00
_cell.angle_beta   90.00
_cell.angle_gamma   90.00
#
_symmetry.space_group_name_H-M   'P 1'
#
loop_
_entity.id
_entity.type
_entity.pdbx_description
1 polymer ?
#
loop_
_entity_poly.entity_id
_entity_poly.type
_entity_poly.pdbx_seq_one_letter_code
_entity_poly.pdbx_strand_id
1 'polypeptide(L)'
;MEISKDLIRGHTDTIILNILNQGDSYGYQVSKSIRQLSDHQYELNEATLYTAFRRLEKLGDIESYWGDETQGARRKYYRITSQGQDQLATALDEWRFAKKVISNLISGRIEL
;
A
#
# COMPACT_ATOMS: atom_id res chain seq x y z
N MET A 1 15.82 5.44 11.73
CA MET A 1 14.56 5.86 12.41
C MET A 1 13.40 5.10 11.79
N GLU A 2 12.44 4.70 12.58
CA GLU A 2 11.22 4.11 12.06
C GLU A 2 10.11 5.16 12.03
N ILE A 3 9.24 5.06 11.02
CA ILE A 3 8.08 5.93 10.96
C ILE A 3 7.06 5.51 12.03
N SER A 4 6.45 6.47 12.69
CA SER A 4 5.41 6.23 13.69
C SER A 4 4.19 5.54 13.05
N LYS A 5 3.62 4.56 13.76
CA LYS A 5 2.40 3.89 13.31
C LYS A 5 1.24 4.87 13.14
N ASP A 6 1.20 5.91 13.96
CA ASP A 6 0.15 6.93 13.86
C ASP A 6 0.26 7.75 12.58
N LEU A 7 1.49 7.99 12.11
CA LEU A 7 1.71 8.76 10.88
C LEU A 7 1.42 7.95 9.62
N ILE A 8 1.62 6.63 9.65
CA ILE A 8 1.42 5.79 8.47
C ILE A 8 0.05 5.12 8.43
N ARG A 9 -0.66 5.12 9.56
CA ARG A 9 -2.00 4.54 9.64
C ARG A 9 -2.91 5.19 8.58
N GLY A 10 -3.70 4.38 7.92
CA GLY A 10 -4.60 4.85 6.87
C GLY A 10 -3.99 4.82 5.47
N HIS A 11 -2.69 4.54 5.35
CA HIS A 11 -2.02 4.49 4.04
C HIS A 11 -1.76 3.06 3.55
N THR A 12 -2.06 2.06 4.34
CA THR A 12 -1.75 0.66 4.02
C THR A 12 -2.32 0.23 2.67
N ASP A 13 -3.58 0.50 2.42
CA ASP A 13 -4.24 0.12 1.18
C ASP A 13 -3.61 0.80 -0.03
N THR A 14 -3.32 2.09 0.08
CA THR A 14 -2.68 2.86 -0.98
C THR A 14 -1.27 2.34 -1.28
N ILE A 15 -0.52 1.99 -0.24
CA ILE A 15 0.83 1.43 -0.39
C ILE A 15 0.76 0.13 -1.19
N ILE A 16 -0.16 -0.76 -0.82
CA ILE A 16 -0.32 -2.05 -1.51
C ILE A 16 -0.75 -1.83 -2.96
N LEU A 17 -1.73 -0.96 -3.20
CA LEU A 17 -2.20 -0.67 -4.55
C LEU A 17 -1.07 -0.10 -5.42
N ASN A 18 -0.23 0.78 -4.86
CA ASN A 18 0.92 1.31 -5.59
C ASN A 18 1.89 0.21 -6.01
N ILE A 19 2.17 -0.71 -5.11
CA ILE A 19 3.09 -1.82 -5.40
C ILE A 19 2.50 -2.71 -6.50
N LEU A 20 1.23 -3.08 -6.37
CA LEU A 20 0.57 -3.95 -7.35
C LEU A 20 0.36 -3.26 -8.70
N ASN A 21 0.28 -1.93 -8.71
CA ASN A 21 0.17 -1.17 -9.96
C ASN A 21 1.46 -1.24 -10.78
N GLN A 22 2.56 -1.60 -10.18
CA GLN A 22 3.85 -1.75 -10.85
C GLN A 22 4.09 -3.17 -11.34
N GLY A 23 3.25 -4.11 -10.95
CA GLY A 23 3.31 -5.50 -11.38
C GLY A 23 2.62 -6.42 -10.38
N ASP A 24 2.11 -7.53 -10.86
CA ASP A 24 1.51 -8.55 -10.00
C ASP A 24 2.54 -9.04 -8.98
N SER A 25 2.08 -9.35 -7.77
CA SER A 25 2.99 -9.71 -6.70
C SER A 25 2.32 -10.65 -5.70
N TYR A 26 3.10 -11.18 -4.78
CA TYR A 26 2.62 -12.07 -3.73
C TYR A 26 3.10 -11.56 -2.36
N GLY A 27 2.53 -12.10 -1.29
CA GLY A 27 2.72 -11.55 0.05
C GLY A 27 4.16 -11.24 0.44
N TYR A 28 5.05 -12.23 0.30
CA TYR A 28 6.46 -12.02 0.66
C TYR A 28 7.12 -10.90 -0.16
N GLN A 29 6.85 -10.88 -1.46
CA GLN A 29 7.42 -9.86 -2.36
C GLN A 29 6.87 -8.47 -2.04
N VAL A 30 5.58 -8.37 -1.71
CA VAL A 30 4.98 -7.10 -1.30
C VAL A 30 5.63 -6.59 -0.01
N SER A 31 5.83 -7.47 0.99
CA SER A 31 6.53 -7.10 2.22
C SER A 31 7.95 -6.61 1.93
N LYS A 32 8.66 -7.30 1.05
CA LYS A 32 10.01 -6.91 0.66
C LYS A 32 10.01 -5.54 -0.02
N SER A 33 9.04 -5.29 -0.90
CA SER A 33 8.90 -4.00 -1.58
C SER A 33 8.65 -2.86 -0.60
N ILE A 34 7.83 -3.10 0.42
CA ILE A 34 7.56 -2.10 1.46
C ILE A 34 8.86 -1.75 2.21
N ARG A 35 9.65 -2.76 2.58
CA ARG A 35 10.94 -2.50 3.23
C ARG A 35 11.88 -1.70 2.33
N GLN A 36 11.95 -2.06 1.06
CA GLN A 36 12.82 -1.37 0.10
C GLN A 36 12.38 0.07 -0.14
N LEU A 37 11.08 0.29 -0.38
CA LEU A 37 10.55 1.64 -0.64
C LEU A 37 10.73 2.57 0.55
N SER A 38 10.68 2.03 1.76
CA SER A 38 10.83 2.83 2.98
C SER A 38 12.28 2.94 3.45
N ASP A 39 13.23 2.41 2.70
CA ASP A 39 14.64 2.33 3.12
C ASP A 39 14.77 1.67 4.49
N HIS A 40 14.04 0.57 4.69
CA HIS A 40 13.99 -0.22 5.93
C HIS A 40 13.47 0.55 7.15
N GLN A 41 12.73 1.64 6.91
CA GLN A 41 12.17 2.45 8.00
C GLN A 41 10.73 2.08 8.33
N TYR A 42 10.13 1.19 7.54
CA TYR A 42 8.79 0.68 7.81
C TYR A 42 8.70 -0.78 7.42
N GLU A 43 8.07 -1.55 8.29
CA GLU A 43 7.81 -2.96 8.06
C GLU A 43 6.35 -3.25 8.42
N LEU A 44 5.63 -3.86 7.49
CA LEU A 44 4.24 -4.24 7.72
C LEU A 44 4.19 -5.70 8.15
N ASN A 45 3.54 -5.97 9.29
CA ASN A 45 3.47 -7.35 9.73
C ASN A 45 2.54 -8.16 8.83
N GLU A 46 2.80 -9.47 8.79
CA GLU A 46 2.13 -10.39 7.88
C GLU A 46 0.62 -10.42 8.07
N ALA A 47 0.16 -10.43 9.34
CA ALA A 47 -1.27 -10.46 9.63
C ALA A 47 -1.99 -9.22 9.08
N THR A 48 -1.38 -8.05 9.24
CA THR A 48 -1.94 -6.79 8.72
C THR A 48 -1.96 -6.79 7.20
N LEU A 49 -0.89 -7.30 6.58
CA LEU A 49 -0.80 -7.40 5.12
C LEU A 49 -1.93 -8.27 4.55
N TYR A 50 -2.11 -9.47 5.10
CA TYR A 50 -3.15 -10.37 4.59
C TYR A 50 -4.55 -9.88 4.90
N THR A 51 -4.74 -9.18 6.01
CA THR A 51 -6.03 -8.52 6.29
C THR A 51 -6.33 -7.46 5.24
N ALA A 52 -5.34 -6.67 4.85
CA ALA A 52 -5.49 -5.67 3.81
C ALA A 52 -5.78 -6.31 2.44
N PHE A 53 -5.10 -7.40 2.10
CA PHE A 53 -5.39 -8.13 0.86
C PHE A 53 -6.84 -8.58 0.80
N ARG A 54 -7.36 -9.17 1.89
CA ARG A 54 -8.75 -9.63 1.94
C ARG A 54 -9.72 -8.46 1.76
N ARG A 55 -9.44 -7.34 2.41
CA ARG A 55 -10.28 -6.14 2.31
C ARG A 55 -10.30 -5.60 0.88
N LEU A 56 -9.12 -5.45 0.26
CA LEU A 56 -9.00 -4.93 -1.10
C LEU A 56 -9.63 -5.86 -2.13
N GLU A 57 -9.49 -7.17 -1.94
CA GLU A 57 -10.10 -8.16 -2.82
C GLU A 57 -11.62 -8.12 -2.71
N LYS A 58 -12.14 -8.01 -1.50
CA LYS A 58 -13.58 -7.90 -1.25
C LYS A 58 -14.17 -6.64 -1.86
N LEU A 59 -13.42 -5.53 -1.84
CA LEU A 59 -13.84 -4.28 -2.46
C LEU A 59 -13.76 -4.31 -3.99
N GLY A 60 -13.07 -5.26 -4.56
CA GLY A 60 -12.87 -5.34 -6.01
C GLY A 60 -11.69 -4.52 -6.52
N ASP A 61 -10.84 -4.03 -5.63
CA ASP A 61 -9.67 -3.24 -6.01
C ASP A 61 -8.49 -4.09 -6.46
N ILE A 62 -8.44 -5.33 -6.00
CA ILE A 62 -7.48 -6.33 -6.44
C ILE A 62 -8.18 -7.66 -6.66
N GLU A 63 -7.53 -8.54 -7.41
CA GLU A 63 -7.96 -9.93 -7.57
C GLU A 63 -6.77 -10.84 -7.37
N SER A 64 -7.04 -12.11 -7.06
CA SER A 64 -5.98 -13.08 -6.78
C SER A 64 -6.04 -14.25 -7.75
N TYR A 65 -4.89 -14.89 -7.95
CA TYR A 65 -4.77 -16.08 -8.74
C TYR A 65 -3.57 -16.89 -8.24
N TRP A 66 -3.59 -18.18 -8.53
CA TRP A 66 -2.47 -19.05 -8.16
C TRP A 66 -1.42 -19.05 -9.26
N GLY A 67 -0.17 -18.86 -8.86
CA GLY A 67 0.95 -18.97 -9.77
C GLY A 67 1.14 -20.40 -10.25
N ASP A 68 1.72 -20.54 -11.44
CA ASP A 68 2.04 -21.84 -12.01
C ASP A 68 3.47 -22.24 -11.63
N GLU A 69 3.64 -22.65 -10.38
CA GLU A 69 4.93 -23.05 -9.84
C GLU A 69 5.17 -24.53 -10.13
N THR A 70 6.25 -24.85 -10.84
CA THR A 70 6.61 -26.22 -11.16
C THR A 70 7.40 -26.89 -10.05
N GLN A 71 7.94 -26.12 -9.11
CA GLN A 71 8.70 -26.63 -7.97
C GLN A 71 8.27 -25.93 -6.68
N GLY A 72 7.94 -26.73 -5.67
CA GLY A 72 7.53 -26.25 -4.38
C GLY A 72 6.05 -25.86 -4.32
N ALA A 73 5.69 -25.10 -3.28
CA ALA A 73 4.31 -24.68 -3.05
C ALA A 73 3.91 -23.58 -4.04
N ARG A 74 2.67 -23.65 -4.50
CA ARG A 74 2.12 -22.62 -5.36
C ARG A 74 1.97 -21.32 -4.56
N ARG A 75 2.24 -20.17 -5.22
CA ARG A 75 2.09 -18.84 -4.62
C ARG A 75 0.78 -18.23 -5.06
N LYS A 76 0.13 -17.55 -4.13
CA LYS A 76 -1.05 -16.75 -4.44
C LYS A 76 -0.60 -15.35 -4.84
N TYR A 77 -0.84 -15.01 -6.08
CA TYR A 77 -0.52 -13.70 -6.63
C TYR A 77 -1.73 -12.78 -6.54
N TYR A 78 -1.46 -11.50 -6.47
CA TYR A 78 -2.48 -10.45 -6.46
C TYR A 78 -2.21 -9.49 -7.61
N ARG A 79 -3.28 -9.02 -8.20
CA ARG A 79 -3.24 -8.08 -9.33
C ARG A 79 -4.20 -6.94 -9.06
N ILE A 80 -3.78 -5.70 -9.35
CA ILE A 80 -4.66 -4.55 -9.26
C ILE A 80 -5.69 -4.59 -10.38
N THR A 81 -6.93 -4.21 -10.08
CA THR A 81 -8.00 -4.10 -11.08
C THR A 81 -8.09 -2.67 -11.60
N SER A 82 -8.90 -2.44 -12.65
CA SER A 82 -9.19 -1.09 -13.13
C SER A 82 -9.75 -0.22 -12.01
N GLN A 83 -10.67 -0.79 -11.20
CA GLN A 83 -11.22 -0.10 -10.05
C GLN A 83 -10.13 0.25 -9.04
N GLY A 84 -9.19 -0.67 -8.79
CA GLY A 84 -8.07 -0.43 -7.90
C GLY A 84 -7.15 0.68 -8.40
N GLN A 85 -6.94 0.77 -9.70
CA GLN A 85 -6.17 1.85 -10.31
C GLN A 85 -6.84 3.21 -10.11
N ASP A 86 -8.16 3.26 -10.25
CA ASP A 86 -8.93 4.48 -9.99
C ASP A 86 -8.85 4.88 -8.51
N GLN A 87 -8.95 3.90 -7.61
CA GLN A 87 -8.79 4.14 -6.19
C GLN A 87 -7.41 4.65 -5.84
N LEU A 88 -6.38 4.10 -6.45
CA LEU A 88 -5.01 4.56 -6.24
C LEU A 88 -4.86 6.02 -6.68
N ALA A 89 -5.38 6.37 -7.86
CA ALA A 89 -5.31 7.74 -8.36
C ALA A 89 -6.00 8.72 -7.41
N THR A 90 -7.19 8.37 -6.92
CA THR A 90 -7.93 9.18 -5.95
C THR A 90 -7.14 9.34 -4.65
N ALA A 91 -6.58 8.25 -4.14
CA ALA A 91 -5.80 8.28 -2.89
C ALA A 91 -4.54 9.13 -3.02
N LEU A 92 -3.88 9.10 -4.18
CA LEU A 92 -2.71 9.93 -4.43
C LEU A 92 -3.06 11.41 -4.45
N ASP A 93 -4.18 11.78 -5.05
CA ASP A 93 -4.65 13.17 -5.05
C ASP A 93 -5.00 13.62 -3.64
N GLU A 94 -5.70 12.79 -2.88
CA GLU A 94 -6.02 13.06 -1.48
C GLU A 94 -4.77 13.23 -0.63
N TRP A 95 -3.77 12.37 -0.84
CA TRP A 95 -2.50 12.45 -0.11
C TRP A 95 -1.76 13.75 -0.42
N ARG A 96 -1.66 14.13 -1.68
CA ARG A 96 -1.00 15.37 -2.09
C ARG A 96 -1.67 16.58 -1.46
N PHE A 97 -2.99 16.60 -1.43
CA PHE A 97 -3.76 17.66 -0.80
C PHE A 97 -3.55 17.67 0.72
N ALA A 98 -3.71 16.51 1.37
CA ALA A 98 -3.53 16.38 2.82
C ALA A 98 -2.14 16.77 3.26
N LYS A 99 -1.10 16.36 2.52
CA LYS A 99 0.28 16.68 2.81
C LYS A 99 0.49 18.20 2.85
N LYS A 100 -0.07 18.91 1.90
CA LYS A 100 0.04 20.37 1.82
C LYS A 100 -0.69 21.04 2.97
N VAL A 101 -1.93 20.64 3.23
CA VAL A 101 -2.75 21.21 4.30
C VAL A 101 -2.13 20.95 5.68
N ILE A 102 -1.73 19.70 5.93
CA ILE A 102 -1.13 19.33 7.21
C ILE A 102 0.19 20.08 7.41
N SER A 103 1.03 20.17 6.39
CA SER A 103 2.29 20.93 6.48
C SER A 103 2.04 22.39 6.86
N ASN A 104 1.03 23.00 6.25
CA ASN A 104 0.69 24.39 6.57
C ASN A 104 0.20 24.53 8.01
N LEU A 105 -0.58 23.56 8.48
CA LEU A 105 -1.15 23.62 9.84
C LEU A 105 -0.10 23.43 10.93
N ILE A 106 0.90 22.57 10.69
CA ILE A 106 1.89 22.24 11.74
C ILE A 106 3.15 23.09 11.68
N SER A 107 3.40 23.78 10.56
CA SER A 107 4.64 24.56 10.40
C SER A 107 4.41 25.95 9.78
N GLY A 108 3.19 26.29 9.40
CA GLY A 108 2.88 27.58 8.82
C GLY A 108 2.95 28.71 9.84
N ARG A 109 3.24 29.90 9.38
CA ARG A 109 3.28 31.11 10.23
C ARG A 109 1.94 31.81 10.16
N ILE A 110 1.49 32.26 11.34
CA ILE A 110 0.29 33.09 11.46
C ILE A 110 0.69 34.53 11.26
N GLU A 111 -0.01 35.21 10.37
CA GLU A 111 0.12 36.66 10.22
C GLU A 111 -0.90 37.37 11.12
N LEU A 112 -0.41 38.24 12.02
CA LEU A 112 -1.27 38.96 12.95
C LEU A 112 -1.42 40.43 12.54
#